data_f8eabded67f6a45f44c3e373766caae5
#
_entry.id   f8eabded67f6a45f44c3e373766caae5
#
_cell.length_a   1.000
_cell.length_b   1.000
_cell.length_c   1.000
_cell.angle_alpha   90.00
_cell.angle_beta   90.00
_cell.angle_gamma   90.00
#
_symmetry.space_group_name_H-M   'P 1'
#
loop_
_entity.id
_entity.type
_entity.pdbx_description
1 polymer ?
#
loop_
_entity_poly.entity_id
_entity_poly.type
_entity_poly.pdbx_seq_one_letter_code
_entity_poly.pdbx_strand_id
1 'polypeptide(L)'
;MQIKYRTNAALRTEDIIAVFDGSGISRPTNDPARIRKMFDHAGLVISAWDGMQLIGIARSLTDFSYCCYLSDLAVKKEYQKAGIGKTLIELTQQAIGENCMLLLLSAPGALEYYPKVGFEKAENGFIIKRSS
;
A
#
# COMPACT_ATOMS: atom_id res chain seq x y z
N MET A 1 -5.52 -8.10 -20.29
CA MET A 1 -5.47 -7.06 -19.27
C MET A 1 -4.03 -6.56 -19.15
N GLN A 2 -3.81 -5.28 -19.33
CA GLN A 2 -2.49 -4.68 -19.18
C GLN A 2 -2.52 -3.67 -18.04
N ILE A 3 -1.80 -3.96 -16.98
CA ILE A 3 -1.74 -3.09 -15.79
C ILE A 3 -0.55 -2.16 -15.92
N LYS A 4 -0.80 -0.86 -15.72
CA LYS A 4 0.24 0.15 -15.69
C LYS A 4 0.43 0.65 -14.26
N TYR A 5 1.67 1.03 -13.93
CA TYR A 5 2.03 1.50 -12.60
C TYR A 5 2.55 2.92 -12.67
N ARG A 6 2.20 3.73 -11.68
CA ARG A 6 2.66 5.14 -11.60
C ARG A 6 3.20 5.41 -10.21
N THR A 7 4.18 6.29 -10.14
CA THR A 7 4.79 6.72 -8.87
C THR A 7 4.35 8.14 -8.58
N ASN A 8 3.75 8.34 -7.39
CA ASN A 8 3.31 9.65 -6.89
C ASN A 8 2.38 10.39 -7.86
N ALA A 9 1.55 9.66 -8.60
CA ALA A 9 0.52 10.27 -9.43
C ALA A 9 -0.54 10.93 -8.55
N ALA A 10 -1.15 11.99 -9.05
CA ALA A 10 -2.29 12.59 -8.36
C ALA A 10 -3.47 11.63 -8.38
N LEU A 11 -4.00 11.31 -7.21
CA LEU A 11 -5.13 10.37 -7.06
C LEU A 11 -6.33 11.11 -6.49
N ARG A 12 -7.50 10.83 -7.05
CA ARG A 12 -8.75 11.36 -6.53
C ARG A 12 -9.17 10.59 -5.29
N THR A 13 -9.66 11.29 -4.30
CA THR A 13 -10.06 10.67 -3.02
C THR A 13 -11.10 9.56 -3.23
N GLU A 14 -12.10 9.79 -4.08
CA GLU A 14 -13.13 8.78 -4.36
C GLU A 14 -12.56 7.52 -5.02
N ASP A 15 -11.52 7.64 -5.82
CA ASP A 15 -10.86 6.48 -6.44
C ASP A 15 -10.07 5.68 -5.41
N ILE A 16 -9.40 6.38 -4.49
CA ILE A 16 -8.69 5.74 -3.37
C ILE A 16 -9.69 4.95 -2.50
N ILE A 17 -10.81 5.58 -2.14
CA ILE A 17 -11.85 4.95 -1.33
C ILE A 17 -12.39 3.70 -2.04
N ALA A 18 -12.63 3.78 -3.35
CA ALA A 18 -13.11 2.64 -4.12
C ALA A 18 -12.12 1.47 -4.09
N VAL A 19 -10.81 1.75 -4.14
CA VAL A 19 -9.80 0.69 -4.03
C VAL A 19 -9.84 0.05 -2.64
N PHE A 20 -9.86 0.84 -1.58
CA PHE A 20 -9.92 0.30 -0.22
C PHE A 20 -11.17 -0.55 -0.01
N ASP A 21 -12.34 -0.03 -0.37
CA ASP A 21 -13.61 -0.76 -0.23
C ASP A 21 -13.62 -2.02 -1.10
N GLY A 22 -13.07 -1.95 -2.30
CA GLY A 22 -13.01 -3.08 -3.21
C GLY A 22 -11.96 -4.12 -2.88
N SER A 23 -10.98 -3.79 -2.02
CA SER A 23 -9.89 -4.69 -1.64
C SER A 23 -10.22 -5.57 -0.44
N GLY A 24 -11.14 -5.12 0.40
CA GLY A 24 -11.50 -5.81 1.63
C GLY A 24 -10.65 -5.42 2.86
N ILE A 25 -9.69 -4.50 2.73
CA ILE A 25 -8.96 -4.04 3.91
C ILE A 25 -9.80 -3.00 4.68
N SER A 26 -9.57 -2.93 5.99
CA SER A 26 -10.28 -1.98 6.85
C SER A 26 -9.56 -0.64 6.87
N ARG A 27 -10.23 0.41 6.35
CA ARG A 27 -9.73 1.78 6.34
C ARG A 27 -10.89 2.73 6.57
N PRO A 28 -10.64 3.98 7.05
CA PRO A 28 -11.71 4.92 7.39
C PRO A 28 -12.34 5.56 6.14
N THR A 29 -12.92 4.75 5.27
CA THR A 29 -13.47 5.21 3.99
C THR A 29 -14.74 6.02 4.13
N ASN A 30 -15.37 6.00 5.31
CA ASN A 30 -16.50 6.87 5.63
C ASN A 30 -16.07 8.30 6.01
N ASP A 31 -14.77 8.59 6.00
CA ASP A 31 -14.22 9.90 6.33
C ASP A 31 -13.28 10.34 5.20
N PRO A 32 -13.82 10.90 4.11
CA PRO A 32 -12.98 11.27 2.94
C PRO A 32 -11.88 12.27 3.26
N ALA A 33 -12.12 13.21 4.18
CA ALA A 33 -11.10 14.18 4.57
C ALA A 33 -9.91 13.50 5.24
N ARG A 34 -10.16 12.46 6.04
CA ARG A 34 -9.09 11.67 6.67
C ARG A 34 -8.29 10.90 5.63
N ILE A 35 -8.96 10.28 4.67
CA ILE A 35 -8.29 9.57 3.56
C ILE A 35 -7.41 10.56 2.78
N ARG A 36 -7.95 11.75 2.46
CA ARG A 36 -7.17 12.77 1.73
C ARG A 36 -5.92 13.16 2.51
N LYS A 37 -6.04 13.38 3.82
CA LYS A 37 -4.92 13.73 4.68
C LYS A 37 -3.87 12.63 4.71
N MET A 38 -4.29 11.37 4.76
CA MET A 38 -3.37 10.23 4.73
C MET A 38 -2.48 10.26 3.48
N PHE A 39 -3.10 10.50 2.33
CA PHE A 39 -2.38 10.49 1.05
C PHE A 39 -1.57 11.75 0.81
N ASP A 40 -2.04 12.91 1.28
CA ASP A 40 -1.28 14.17 1.18
C ASP A 40 0.03 14.12 1.96
N HIS A 41 0.09 13.33 3.03
CA HIS A 41 1.28 13.21 3.89
C HIS A 41 2.10 11.96 3.59
N ALA A 42 1.76 11.19 2.59
CA ALA A 42 2.54 10.02 2.21
C ALA A 42 3.83 10.44 1.49
N GLY A 43 4.94 9.80 1.84
CA GLY A 43 6.22 10.05 1.16
C GLY A 43 6.30 9.37 -0.19
N LEU A 44 5.56 8.26 -0.37
CA LEU A 44 5.61 7.47 -1.59
C LEU A 44 4.28 6.76 -1.81
N VAL A 45 3.73 6.91 -3.00
CA VAL A 45 2.53 6.18 -3.41
C VAL A 45 2.77 5.55 -4.77
N ILE A 46 2.70 4.23 -4.83
CA ILE A 46 2.69 3.51 -6.11
C ILE A 46 1.24 3.14 -6.42
N SER A 47 0.80 3.40 -7.62
CA SER A 47 -0.56 3.10 -8.05
C SER A 47 -0.57 2.16 -9.24
N ALA A 48 -1.56 1.28 -9.27
CA ALA A 48 -1.77 0.32 -10.36
C ALA A 48 -3.08 0.66 -11.07
N TRP A 49 -3.04 0.63 -12.39
CA TRP A 49 -4.11 1.12 -13.25
C TRP A 49 -4.47 0.11 -14.32
N ASP A 50 -5.76 -0.13 -14.49
CA ASP A 50 -6.32 -0.81 -15.65
C ASP A 50 -6.99 0.27 -16.53
N GLY A 51 -6.29 0.70 -17.59
CA GLY A 51 -6.71 1.85 -18.36
C GLY A 51 -6.73 3.10 -17.48
N MET A 52 -7.89 3.74 -17.37
CA MET A 52 -8.08 4.92 -16.52
C MET A 52 -8.61 4.58 -15.13
N GLN A 53 -8.79 3.30 -14.82
CA GLN A 53 -9.32 2.85 -13.54
C GLN A 53 -8.18 2.53 -12.57
N LEU A 54 -8.18 3.18 -11.41
CA LEU A 54 -7.29 2.86 -10.32
C LEU A 54 -7.74 1.55 -9.69
N ILE A 55 -6.84 0.55 -9.63
CA ILE A 55 -7.21 -0.78 -9.12
C ILE A 55 -6.31 -1.26 -7.99
N GLY A 56 -5.21 -0.59 -7.71
CA GLY A 56 -4.31 -0.97 -6.64
C GLY A 56 -3.47 0.19 -6.15
N ILE A 57 -3.07 0.14 -4.88
CA ILE A 57 -2.30 1.20 -4.22
C ILE A 57 -1.31 0.58 -3.24
N ALA A 58 -0.10 1.15 -3.21
CA ALA A 58 0.86 0.95 -2.12
C ALA A 58 1.24 2.33 -1.58
N ARG A 59 0.83 2.65 -0.35
CA ARG A 59 1.11 3.93 0.28
C ARG A 59 2.13 3.76 1.40
N SER A 60 3.21 4.54 1.36
CA SER A 60 4.30 4.45 2.33
C SER A 60 4.64 5.81 2.92
N LEU A 61 5.10 5.77 4.18
CA LEU A 61 5.74 6.88 4.85
C LEU A 61 7.24 6.55 4.92
N THR A 62 8.08 7.39 4.35
CA THR A 62 9.50 7.05 4.20
C THR A 62 10.39 8.28 4.14
N ASP A 63 11.64 8.11 4.61
CA ASP A 63 12.69 9.11 4.43
C ASP A 63 13.59 8.82 3.22
N PHE A 64 13.33 7.74 2.48
CA PHE A 64 14.12 7.31 1.32
C PHE A 64 15.60 7.03 1.65
N SER A 65 15.94 6.84 2.90
CA SER A 65 17.33 6.71 3.31
C SER A 65 17.54 5.57 4.31
N TYR A 66 16.64 5.41 5.25
CA TYR A 66 16.84 4.47 6.35
C TYR A 66 15.62 3.62 6.63
N CYS A 67 14.41 4.19 6.57
CA CYS A 67 13.20 3.45 6.91
C CYS A 67 12.02 3.83 6.02
N CYS A 68 11.17 2.85 5.77
CA CYS A 68 9.92 3.00 5.03
C CYS A 68 8.85 2.15 5.71
N TYR A 69 7.73 2.77 6.06
CA TYR A 69 6.56 2.05 6.53
C TYR A 69 5.53 1.97 5.41
N LEU A 70 5.35 0.77 4.85
CA LEU A 70 4.29 0.49 3.89
C LEU A 70 2.99 0.29 4.66
N SER A 71 2.21 1.36 4.75
CA SER A 71 1.01 1.39 5.58
C SER A 71 -0.19 0.73 4.91
N ASP A 72 -0.35 0.92 3.61
CA ASP A 72 -1.46 0.34 2.86
C ASP A 72 -0.94 -0.39 1.63
N LEU A 73 -1.36 -1.63 1.47
CA LEU A 73 -1.21 -2.40 0.24
C LEU A 73 -2.58 -2.95 -0.09
N ALA A 74 -3.21 -2.41 -1.10
CA ALA A 74 -4.59 -2.74 -1.43
C ALA A 74 -4.76 -2.94 -2.94
N VAL A 75 -5.39 -4.05 -3.32
CA VAL A 75 -5.73 -4.37 -4.71
C VAL A 75 -7.19 -4.79 -4.72
N LYS A 76 -7.98 -4.24 -5.65
CA LYS A 76 -9.38 -4.64 -5.80
C LYS A 76 -9.49 -6.15 -5.99
N LYS A 77 -10.50 -6.77 -5.37
CA LYS A 77 -10.65 -8.24 -5.34
C LYS A 77 -10.61 -8.88 -6.71
N GLU A 78 -11.24 -8.26 -7.70
CA GLU A 78 -11.28 -8.81 -9.06
C GLU A 78 -9.91 -8.79 -9.76
N TYR A 79 -8.95 -8.08 -9.22
CA TYR A 79 -7.56 -8.02 -9.74
C TYR A 79 -6.55 -8.76 -8.86
N GLN A 80 -6.99 -9.35 -7.75
CA GLN A 80 -6.09 -10.10 -6.87
C GLN A 80 -5.65 -11.40 -7.55
N LYS A 81 -4.54 -11.99 -7.07
CA LYS A 81 -3.93 -13.22 -7.61
C LYS A 81 -3.31 -13.07 -9.00
N ALA A 82 -3.17 -11.84 -9.50
CA ALA A 82 -2.50 -11.55 -10.77
C ALA A 82 -1.09 -10.98 -10.58
N GLY A 83 -0.54 -11.07 -9.37
CA GLY A 83 0.81 -10.58 -9.08
C GLY A 83 0.92 -9.06 -8.90
N ILE A 84 -0.19 -8.34 -8.87
CA ILE A 84 -0.19 -6.87 -8.77
C ILE A 84 0.36 -6.42 -7.42
N GLY A 85 -0.07 -7.05 -6.33
CA GLY A 85 0.44 -6.72 -5.00
C GLY A 85 1.94 -6.92 -4.89
N LYS A 86 2.45 -8.00 -5.45
CA LYS A 86 3.90 -8.27 -5.50
C LYS A 86 4.64 -7.18 -6.28
N THR A 87 4.11 -6.78 -7.43
CA THR A 87 4.71 -5.72 -8.25
C THR A 87 4.70 -4.37 -7.50
N LEU A 88 3.61 -4.05 -6.79
CA LEU A 88 3.55 -2.83 -5.98
C LEU A 88 4.64 -2.84 -4.90
N ILE A 89 4.88 -3.97 -4.25
CA ILE A 89 5.97 -4.11 -3.27
C ILE A 89 7.34 -3.92 -3.93
N GLU A 90 7.56 -4.57 -5.06
CA GLU A 90 8.83 -4.46 -5.79
C GLU A 90 9.13 -3.03 -6.21
N LEU A 91 8.13 -2.32 -6.72
CA LEU A 91 8.28 -0.92 -7.13
C LEU A 91 8.53 -0.01 -5.92
N THR A 92 7.91 -0.30 -4.79
CA THR A 92 8.18 0.40 -3.53
C THR A 92 9.64 0.21 -3.12
N GLN A 93 10.14 -1.03 -3.15
CA GLN A 93 11.54 -1.35 -2.83
C GLN A 93 12.51 -0.63 -3.76
N GLN A 94 12.21 -0.60 -5.04
CA GLN A 94 13.06 0.09 -6.01
C GLN A 94 13.10 1.60 -5.75
N ALA A 95 11.97 2.19 -5.37
CA ALA A 95 11.88 3.63 -5.13
C ALA A 95 12.63 4.06 -3.87
N ILE A 96 12.62 3.24 -2.81
CA ILE A 96 13.27 3.60 -1.53
C ILE A 96 14.76 3.23 -1.51
N GLY A 97 15.19 2.28 -2.34
CA GLY A 97 16.58 1.84 -2.40
C GLY A 97 16.94 0.78 -1.37
N GLU A 98 18.08 0.13 -1.57
CA GLU A 98 18.50 -1.04 -0.79
C GLU A 98 18.95 -0.72 0.63
N ASN A 99 19.30 0.54 0.93
CA ASN A 99 19.72 0.96 2.25
C ASN A 99 18.56 1.35 3.17
N CYS A 100 17.34 1.24 2.66
CA CYS A 100 16.12 1.64 3.38
C CYS A 100 15.34 0.39 3.76
N MET A 101 15.07 0.25 5.06
CA MET A 101 14.26 -0.87 5.56
C MET A 101 12.81 -0.70 5.14
N LEU A 102 12.17 -1.79 4.70
CA LEU A 102 10.75 -1.79 4.39
C LEU A 102 10.00 -2.59 5.46
N LEU A 103 9.12 -1.91 6.18
CA LEU A 103 8.32 -2.49 7.27
C LEU A 103 6.85 -2.40 6.92
N LEU A 104 6.08 -3.42 7.28
CA LEU A 104 4.62 -3.37 7.21
C LEU A 104 4.00 -4.13 8.37
N LEU A 105 2.72 -3.83 8.64
CA LEU A 105 1.90 -4.56 9.58
C LEU A 105 0.84 -5.29 8.77
N SER A 106 0.86 -6.63 8.83
CA SER A 106 -0.02 -7.46 8.04
C SER A 106 -1.44 -7.48 8.60
N ALA A 107 -2.43 -7.43 7.70
CA ALA A 107 -3.79 -7.82 8.06
C ALA A 107 -3.80 -9.29 8.49
N PRO A 108 -4.68 -9.70 9.43
CA PRO A 108 -4.68 -11.08 9.95
C PRO A 108 -4.77 -12.16 8.87
N GLY A 109 -5.53 -11.91 7.80
CA GLY A 109 -5.69 -12.87 6.72
C GLY A 109 -4.52 -12.95 5.74
N ALA A 110 -3.52 -12.08 5.88
CA ALA A 110 -2.39 -12.01 4.94
C ALA A 110 -1.05 -12.41 5.57
N LEU A 111 -1.05 -12.95 6.80
CA LEU A 111 0.18 -13.28 7.51
C LEU A 111 1.08 -14.24 6.75
N GLU A 112 0.51 -15.17 6.00
CA GLU A 112 1.27 -16.16 5.24
C GLU A 112 1.74 -15.65 3.87
N TYR A 113 1.18 -14.54 3.41
CA TYR A 113 1.52 -13.97 2.10
C TYR A 113 2.90 -13.32 2.08
N TYR A 114 3.20 -12.54 3.11
CA TYR A 114 4.40 -11.68 3.08
C TYR A 114 5.73 -12.44 3.11
N PRO A 115 5.88 -13.56 3.84
CA PRO A 115 7.10 -14.34 3.71
C PRO A 115 7.36 -14.86 2.29
N LYS A 116 6.28 -15.14 1.54
CA LYS A 116 6.40 -15.63 0.15
C LYS A 116 6.91 -14.57 -0.81
N VAL A 117 6.81 -13.29 -0.46
CA VAL A 117 7.26 -12.17 -1.28
C VAL A 117 8.48 -11.46 -0.70
N GLY A 118 9.20 -12.13 0.21
CA GLY A 118 10.52 -11.68 0.65
C GLY A 118 10.59 -11.01 2.01
N PHE A 119 9.47 -10.93 2.76
CA PHE A 119 9.48 -10.32 4.09
C PHE A 119 9.87 -11.32 5.17
N GLU A 120 10.68 -10.87 6.12
CA GLU A 120 10.93 -11.57 7.37
C GLU A 120 9.99 -11.03 8.44
N LYS A 121 9.54 -11.90 9.34
CA LYS A 121 8.72 -11.50 10.47
C LYS A 121 9.53 -10.67 11.45
N ALA A 122 9.03 -9.49 11.83
CA ALA A 122 9.70 -8.64 12.81
C ALA A 122 9.23 -9.01 14.23
N GLU A 123 10.11 -9.69 14.98
CA GLU A 123 9.77 -10.16 16.33
C GLU A 123 9.90 -9.05 17.39
N ASN A 124 10.55 -7.95 17.05
CA ASN A 124 10.88 -6.86 17.97
C ASN A 124 10.05 -5.60 17.76
N GLY A 125 8.90 -5.72 17.10
CA GLY A 125 8.01 -4.58 16.86
C GLY A 125 7.06 -4.35 18.01
N PHE A 126 6.82 -3.07 18.35
CA PHE A 126 5.88 -2.65 19.37
C PHE A 126 4.95 -1.59 18.78
N ILE A 127 3.72 -1.55 19.29
CA ILE A 127 2.70 -0.64 18.78
C ILE A 127 1.91 -0.01 19.92
N ILE A 128 1.61 1.28 19.76
CA ILE A 128 0.57 1.95 20.55
C ILE A 128 -0.59 2.17 19.57
N LYS A 129 -1.69 1.48 19.80
CA LYS A 129 -2.82 1.51 18.87
C LYS A 129 -3.54 2.85 18.94
N ARG A 130 -4.13 3.26 17.81
CA ARG A 130 -5.02 4.42 17.78
C ARG A 130 -6.30 4.11 18.57
N SER A 131 -6.97 5.16 19.01
CA SER A 131 -8.23 5.01 19.76
C SER A 131 -9.41 4.66 18.87
N SER A 132 -9.37 5.07 17.63
CA SER A 132 -10.47 4.79 16.71
C SER A 132 -10.02 4.88 15.26
#